data_f283436f3b6c696a77ef67a7e8cb3c3e
#
_entry.id   f283436f3b6c696a77ef67a7e8cb3c3e
#
_cell.length_a   1.000
_cell.length_b   1.000
_cell.length_c   1.000
_cell.angle_alpha   90.00
_cell.angle_beta   90.00
_cell.angle_gamma   90.00
#
_symmetry.space_group_name_H-M   'P 1'
#
loop_
_entity.id
_entity.type
_entity.pdbx_description
1 polymer ?
#
loop_
_entity_poly.entity_id
_entity_poly.type
_entity_poly.pdbx_seq_one_letter_code
_entity_poly.pdbx_strand_id
1 'polypeptide(L)'
;MSCAFDLAHYGELLDAAKKGDYRFATFDRSPLPGDLFLRHDVDLSLDAALRLAELEAQADVQATYFLMTRSVFYNLASEEGERALMRLRELGHRVGHHAVNPNIDLDSRFDPVVAWHNPNPEFMAGLVEGAVNVMSMPWFSRDHYRSDSNQHWRAGCPHAELAAGEFEWLQLLTHPEIWVYPGDTMRETMLAMLDAERGHDLERLAADRIDLT
;
A
#
# COMPACT_ATOMS: atom_id res chain seq x y z
N MET A 1 2.31 20.67 12.81
CA MET A 1 1.79 19.52 13.57
C MET A 1 2.66 18.33 13.21
N SER A 2 3.08 17.52 14.16
CA SER A 2 3.73 16.25 13.84
C SER A 2 2.69 15.33 13.20
N CYS A 3 3.01 14.71 12.10
CA CYS A 3 2.16 13.71 11.46
C CYS A 3 2.20 12.45 12.33
N ALA A 4 1.08 12.05 12.91
CA ALA A 4 0.94 10.74 13.53
C ALA A 4 0.83 9.69 12.42
N PHE A 5 1.45 8.52 12.62
CA PHE A 5 1.27 7.39 11.73
C PHE A 5 0.29 6.42 12.40
N ASP A 6 -0.99 6.71 12.26
CA ASP A 6 -2.09 5.90 12.78
C ASP A 6 -3.32 5.98 11.85
N LEU A 7 -4.29 5.09 12.06
CA LEU A 7 -5.50 5.02 11.22
C LEU A 7 -6.36 6.28 11.31
N ALA A 8 -6.32 7.01 12.44
CA ALA A 8 -7.09 8.24 12.59
C ALA A 8 -6.54 9.33 11.67
N HIS A 9 -5.23 9.55 11.70
CA HIS A 9 -4.58 10.52 10.83
C HIS A 9 -4.58 10.07 9.36
N TYR A 10 -4.54 8.76 9.09
CA TYR A 10 -4.75 8.25 7.74
C TYR A 10 -6.12 8.65 7.19
N GLY A 11 -7.18 8.50 7.98
CA GLY A 11 -8.51 8.98 7.62
C GLY A 11 -8.56 10.49 7.34
N GLU A 12 -7.83 11.29 8.15
CA GLU A 12 -7.70 12.73 7.92
C GLU A 12 -7.01 13.06 6.58
N LEU A 13 -6.03 12.25 6.14
CA LEU A 13 -5.40 12.41 4.82
C LEU A 13 -6.39 12.15 3.68
N LEU A 14 -7.26 11.13 3.81
CA LEU A 14 -8.30 10.85 2.82
C LEU A 14 -9.32 12.01 2.76
N ASP A 15 -9.74 12.52 3.91
CA ASP A 15 -10.65 13.67 4.00
C ASP A 15 -10.01 14.94 3.42
N ALA A 16 -8.72 15.16 3.67
CA ALA A 16 -7.95 16.26 3.10
C ALA A 16 -7.90 16.17 1.57
N ALA A 17 -7.67 14.99 1.02
CA ALA A 17 -7.68 14.77 -0.42
C ALA A 17 -9.05 15.07 -1.04
N LYS A 18 -10.14 14.62 -0.41
CA LYS A 18 -11.50 14.93 -0.85
C LYS A 18 -11.81 16.42 -0.78
N LYS A 19 -11.40 17.09 0.29
CA LYS A 19 -11.53 18.54 0.46
C LYS A 19 -10.79 19.33 -0.61
N GLY A 20 -9.66 18.84 -1.07
CA GLY A 20 -8.86 19.40 -2.16
C GLY A 20 -9.38 19.02 -3.56
N ASP A 21 -10.58 18.43 -3.67
CA ASP A 21 -11.25 18.00 -4.90
C ASP A 21 -10.45 16.95 -5.71
N TYR A 22 -9.61 16.13 -5.06
CA TYR A 22 -8.93 15.03 -5.73
C TYR A 22 -9.87 13.86 -6.02
N ARG A 23 -9.68 13.24 -7.19
CA ARG A 23 -10.32 12.00 -7.61
C ARG A 23 -9.37 10.84 -7.38
N PHE A 24 -9.77 9.84 -6.63
CA PHE A 24 -9.00 8.62 -6.48
C PHE A 24 -9.01 7.82 -7.78
N ALA A 25 -7.86 7.78 -8.45
CA ALA A 25 -7.69 7.18 -9.77
C ALA A 25 -6.84 5.90 -9.68
N THR A 26 -7.02 5.01 -10.63
CA THR A 26 -6.22 3.78 -10.79
C THR A 26 -5.25 3.91 -11.97
N PHE A 27 -4.22 3.04 -12.01
CA PHE A 27 -3.14 3.11 -12.99
C PHE A 27 -3.52 2.54 -14.37
N ASP A 28 -4.78 2.61 -14.76
CA ASP A 28 -5.31 2.14 -16.05
C ASP A 28 -5.26 3.22 -17.16
N ARG A 29 -4.95 4.45 -16.79
CA ARG A 29 -4.79 5.60 -17.68
C ARG A 29 -3.75 6.58 -17.16
N SER A 30 -3.21 7.41 -18.05
CA SER A 30 -2.30 8.49 -17.65
C SER A 30 -2.96 9.48 -16.69
N PRO A 31 -2.17 10.13 -15.81
CA PRO A 31 -2.66 11.15 -14.88
C PRO A 31 -3.35 12.31 -15.59
N LEU A 32 -4.40 12.81 -14.98
CA LEU A 32 -5.11 14.05 -15.35
C LEU A 32 -5.10 15.01 -14.15
N PRO A 33 -5.26 16.32 -14.37
CA PRO A 33 -5.38 17.28 -13.28
C PRO A 33 -6.47 16.87 -12.27
N GLY A 34 -6.14 16.91 -10.99
CA GLY A 34 -6.99 16.49 -9.89
C GLY A 34 -7.00 14.99 -9.60
N ASP A 35 -6.14 14.18 -10.22
CA ASP A 35 -6.04 12.76 -9.89
C ASP A 35 -5.13 12.52 -8.68
N LEU A 36 -5.58 11.63 -7.79
CA LEU A 36 -4.79 11.05 -6.71
C LEU A 36 -4.70 9.53 -6.92
N PHE A 37 -3.50 9.05 -7.21
CA PHE A 37 -3.19 7.62 -7.29
C PHE A 37 -2.76 7.16 -5.90
N LEU A 38 -3.68 6.57 -5.15
CA LEU A 38 -3.39 5.99 -3.84
C LEU A 38 -2.80 4.60 -4.04
N ARG A 39 -1.54 4.45 -3.62
CA ARG A 39 -0.74 3.25 -3.78
C ARG A 39 -0.31 2.70 -2.43
N HIS A 40 -0.51 1.41 -2.24
CA HIS A 40 -0.02 0.68 -1.07
C HIS A 40 0.97 -0.39 -1.49
N ASP A 41 2.19 -0.30 -0.98
CA ASP A 41 3.15 -1.38 -1.10
C ASP A 41 2.99 -2.30 0.12
N VAL A 42 2.52 -3.52 -0.10
CA VAL A 42 2.25 -4.50 0.96
C VAL A 42 3.48 -5.37 1.11
N ASP A 43 4.41 -4.91 1.93
CA ASP A 43 5.69 -5.58 2.13
C ASP A 43 5.59 -6.73 3.13
N LEU A 44 4.85 -6.54 4.22
CA LEU A 44 4.98 -7.33 5.42
C LEU A 44 3.68 -7.99 5.90
N SER A 45 2.52 -7.30 5.88
CA SER A 45 1.30 -7.79 6.53
C SER A 45 0.06 -7.66 5.64
N LEU A 46 -0.59 -8.80 5.37
CA LEU A 46 -1.91 -8.84 4.70
C LEU A 46 -3.02 -8.33 5.63
N ASP A 47 -2.91 -8.56 6.95
CA ASP A 47 -3.87 -8.03 7.93
C ASP A 47 -3.86 -6.50 7.91
N ALA A 48 -2.69 -5.89 7.94
CA ALA A 48 -2.58 -4.45 7.84
C ALA A 48 -3.18 -3.91 6.53
N ALA A 49 -2.91 -4.59 5.41
CA ALA A 49 -3.49 -4.21 4.12
C ALA A 49 -5.03 -4.25 4.15
N LEU A 50 -5.62 -5.31 4.71
CA LEU A 50 -7.07 -5.43 4.80
C LEU A 50 -7.71 -4.39 5.72
N ARG A 51 -7.11 -4.10 6.87
CA ARG A 51 -7.60 -3.09 7.81
C ARG A 51 -7.59 -1.69 7.20
N LEU A 52 -6.56 -1.37 6.42
CA LEU A 52 -6.49 -0.11 5.71
C LEU A 52 -7.53 -0.05 4.58
N ALA A 53 -7.66 -1.13 3.81
CA ALA A 53 -8.62 -1.25 2.73
C ALA A 53 -10.09 -1.13 3.19
N GLU A 54 -10.40 -1.66 4.38
CA GLU A 54 -11.73 -1.51 4.97
C GLU A 54 -12.04 -0.07 5.36
N LEU A 55 -11.06 0.66 5.89
CA LEU A 55 -11.20 2.08 6.19
C LEU A 55 -11.42 2.89 4.90
N GLU A 56 -10.67 2.62 3.86
CA GLU A 56 -10.79 3.27 2.56
C GLU A 56 -12.15 3.01 1.90
N ALA A 57 -12.60 1.74 1.91
CA ALA A 57 -13.93 1.39 1.40
C ALA A 57 -15.07 2.09 2.15
N GLN A 58 -14.97 2.22 3.50
CA GLN A 58 -15.91 2.99 4.29
C GLN A 58 -15.90 4.47 3.94
N ALA A 59 -14.75 4.98 3.52
CA ALA A 59 -14.58 6.34 3.03
C ALA A 59 -14.94 6.51 1.55
N ASP A 60 -15.43 5.49 0.84
CA ASP A 60 -15.67 5.51 -0.61
C ASP A 60 -14.43 5.93 -1.41
N VAL A 61 -13.29 5.32 -1.07
CA VAL A 61 -11.98 5.55 -1.69
C VAL A 61 -11.49 4.27 -2.33
N GLN A 62 -11.03 4.38 -3.58
CA GLN A 62 -10.37 3.29 -4.30
C GLN A 62 -8.86 3.48 -4.29
N ALA A 63 -8.13 2.42 -4.01
CA ALA A 63 -6.66 2.37 -4.03
C ALA A 63 -6.14 1.20 -4.88
N THR A 64 -4.82 1.17 -5.09
CA THR A 64 -4.12 0.02 -5.68
C THR A 64 -3.14 -0.56 -4.67
N TYR A 65 -3.36 -1.82 -4.30
CA TYR A 65 -2.52 -2.60 -3.39
C TYR A 65 -1.53 -3.43 -4.20
N PHE A 66 -0.25 -3.19 -4.02
CA PHE A 66 0.82 -3.94 -4.68
C PHE A 66 1.29 -5.06 -3.76
N LEU A 67 1.04 -6.31 -4.15
CA LEU A 67 1.36 -7.51 -3.37
C LEU A 67 2.57 -8.25 -3.95
N MET A 68 3.40 -8.81 -3.09
CA MET A 68 4.50 -9.68 -3.47
C MET A 68 3.99 -11.11 -3.71
N THR A 69 4.21 -11.67 -4.91
CA THR A 69 3.92 -13.08 -5.19
C THR A 69 4.86 -14.03 -4.45
N ARG A 70 6.01 -13.53 -4.02
CA ARG A 70 7.03 -14.26 -3.25
C ARG A 70 7.48 -13.43 -2.06
N SER A 71 6.62 -13.32 -1.05
CA SER A 71 6.97 -12.71 0.23
C SER A 71 7.54 -13.76 1.19
N VAL A 72 8.43 -13.32 2.08
CA VAL A 72 8.87 -14.12 3.23
C VAL A 72 7.98 -13.92 4.46
N PHE A 73 7.06 -12.94 4.40
CA PHE A 73 6.19 -12.56 5.50
C PHE A 73 4.77 -13.10 5.35
N TYR A 74 4.32 -13.38 4.11
CA TYR A 74 2.98 -13.93 3.86
C TYR A 74 2.99 -14.84 2.63
N ASN A 75 1.98 -15.72 2.54
CA ASN A 75 1.84 -16.67 1.46
C ASN A 75 0.51 -16.47 0.72
N LEU A 76 0.55 -15.93 -0.50
CA LEU A 76 -0.65 -15.70 -1.33
C LEU A 76 -1.30 -16.98 -1.88
N ALA A 77 -0.67 -18.15 -1.72
CA ALA A 77 -1.22 -19.46 -2.09
C ALA A 77 -1.86 -20.18 -0.89
N SER A 78 -1.82 -19.61 0.31
CA SER A 78 -2.59 -20.10 1.46
C SER A 78 -4.04 -19.64 1.36
N GLU A 79 -4.95 -20.34 2.07
CA GLU A 79 -6.36 -19.90 2.17
C GLU A 79 -6.50 -18.45 2.67
N GLU A 80 -5.62 -18.03 3.57
CA GLU A 80 -5.60 -16.67 4.10
C GLU A 80 -5.18 -15.66 3.03
N GLY A 81 -4.12 -15.98 2.27
CA GLY A 81 -3.65 -15.15 1.15
C GLY A 81 -4.70 -15.02 0.05
N GLU A 82 -5.38 -16.12 -0.30
CA GLU A 82 -6.46 -16.10 -1.27
C GLU A 82 -7.67 -15.28 -0.78
N ARG A 83 -8.05 -15.44 0.50
CA ARG A 83 -9.11 -14.63 1.11
C ARG A 83 -8.75 -13.15 1.14
N ALA A 84 -7.51 -12.81 1.47
CA ALA A 84 -7.07 -11.41 1.48
C ALA A 84 -7.15 -10.79 0.08
N LEU A 85 -6.68 -11.50 -0.95
CA LEU A 85 -6.78 -11.07 -2.34
C LEU A 85 -8.23 -10.85 -2.79
N MET A 86 -9.13 -11.79 -2.49
CA MET A 86 -10.55 -11.66 -2.78
C MET A 86 -11.16 -10.47 -2.05
N ARG A 87 -10.84 -10.32 -0.75
CA ARG A 87 -11.40 -9.24 0.08
C ARG A 87 -11.00 -7.86 -0.41
N LEU A 88 -9.75 -7.64 -0.80
CA LEU A 88 -9.30 -6.38 -1.41
C LEU A 88 -10.16 -6.02 -2.64
N ARG A 89 -10.45 -7.00 -3.50
CA ARG A 89 -11.29 -6.80 -4.70
C ARG A 89 -12.76 -6.55 -4.36
N GLU A 90 -13.33 -7.25 -3.39
CA GLU A 90 -14.70 -7.03 -2.90
C GLU A 90 -14.89 -5.62 -2.34
N LEU A 91 -13.86 -5.08 -1.69
CA LEU A 91 -13.82 -3.72 -1.18
C LEU A 91 -13.66 -2.67 -2.30
N GLY A 92 -13.49 -3.08 -3.56
CA GLY A 92 -13.41 -2.21 -4.73
C GLY A 92 -11.99 -1.79 -5.10
N HIS A 93 -10.96 -2.31 -4.41
CA HIS A 93 -9.56 -1.96 -4.68
C HIS A 93 -8.98 -2.74 -5.86
N ARG A 94 -7.93 -2.17 -6.46
CA ARG A 94 -7.09 -2.85 -7.46
C ARG A 94 -5.94 -3.56 -6.78
N VAL A 95 -5.47 -4.64 -7.41
CA VAL A 95 -4.32 -5.40 -6.90
C VAL A 95 -3.27 -5.51 -7.99
N GLY A 96 -2.07 -5.01 -7.71
CA GLY A 96 -0.93 -5.02 -8.61
C GLY A 96 0.24 -5.84 -8.07
N HIS A 97 1.31 -5.94 -8.88
CA HIS A 97 2.52 -6.68 -8.56
C HIS A 97 3.51 -5.80 -7.79
N HIS A 98 3.95 -6.22 -6.60
CA HIS A 98 5.11 -5.67 -5.92
C HIS A 98 6.33 -6.55 -6.17
N ALA A 99 7.24 -6.09 -7.01
CA ALA A 99 8.33 -6.92 -7.54
C ALA A 99 9.71 -6.42 -7.12
N VAL A 100 10.63 -7.37 -6.86
CA VAL A 100 12.01 -7.05 -6.41
C VAL A 100 13.02 -6.98 -7.57
N ASN A 101 12.65 -7.50 -8.74
CA ASN A 101 13.53 -7.50 -9.92
C ASN A 101 12.69 -7.50 -11.21
N PRO A 102 13.29 -7.11 -12.37
CA PRO A 102 12.57 -6.98 -13.63
C PRO A 102 12.12 -8.29 -14.27
N ASN A 103 12.63 -9.44 -13.83
CA ASN A 103 12.22 -10.75 -14.31
C ASN A 103 11.03 -11.22 -13.46
N ILE A 104 9.85 -10.67 -13.74
CA ILE A 104 8.61 -11.02 -13.05
C ILE A 104 7.74 -11.93 -13.90
N ASP A 105 7.19 -12.96 -13.27
CA ASP A 105 6.07 -13.70 -13.81
C ASP A 105 4.79 -12.97 -13.40
N LEU A 106 4.07 -12.42 -14.37
CA LEU A 106 2.81 -11.72 -14.09
C LEU A 106 1.75 -12.74 -13.65
N ASP A 107 1.28 -12.61 -12.42
CA ASP A 107 0.20 -13.43 -11.88
C ASP A 107 -1.14 -12.94 -12.48
N SER A 108 -1.85 -13.83 -13.18
CA SER A 108 -3.12 -13.50 -13.82
C SER A 108 -4.25 -13.11 -12.85
N ARG A 109 -4.06 -13.33 -11.56
CA ARG A 109 -4.96 -12.85 -10.50
C ARG A 109 -4.82 -11.35 -10.24
N PHE A 110 -3.76 -10.70 -10.73
CA PHE A 110 -3.47 -9.29 -10.49
C PHE A 110 -3.79 -8.44 -11.72
N ASP A 111 -4.04 -7.16 -11.49
CA ASP A 111 -4.09 -6.17 -12.55
C ASP A 111 -2.67 -6.01 -13.15
N PRO A 112 -2.54 -5.71 -14.46
CA PRO A 112 -1.24 -5.63 -15.09
C PRO A 112 -0.52 -4.31 -14.77
N VAL A 113 -0.29 -4.08 -13.49
CA VAL A 113 0.43 -2.92 -12.95
C VAL A 113 1.54 -3.41 -12.01
N VAL A 114 2.69 -2.76 -12.05
CA VAL A 114 3.89 -3.14 -11.30
C VAL A 114 4.45 -1.95 -10.54
N ALA A 115 4.75 -2.16 -9.26
CA ALA A 115 5.57 -1.30 -8.42
C ALA A 115 6.81 -2.08 -7.95
N TRP A 116 7.95 -1.42 -7.88
CA TRP A 116 9.19 -2.07 -7.45
C TRP A 116 9.42 -1.93 -5.95
N HIS A 117 9.79 -3.03 -5.31
CA HIS A 117 10.28 -3.03 -3.93
C HIS A 117 11.77 -2.70 -3.91
N ASN A 118 12.16 -1.59 -3.27
CA ASN A 118 13.56 -1.13 -3.17
C ASN A 118 14.33 -1.21 -4.51
N PRO A 119 13.84 -0.57 -5.58
CA PRO A 119 14.36 -0.80 -6.92
C PRO A 119 15.81 -0.35 -7.09
N ASN A 120 16.59 -1.12 -7.86
CA ASN A 120 17.81 -0.60 -8.43
C ASN A 120 17.47 0.52 -9.45
N PRO A 121 18.16 1.67 -9.40
CA PRO A 121 17.95 2.77 -10.35
C PRO A 121 17.99 2.36 -11.84
N GLU A 122 18.74 1.32 -12.18
CA GLU A 122 18.90 0.83 -13.55
C GLU A 122 17.58 0.34 -14.19
N PHE A 123 16.66 -0.22 -13.42
CA PHE A 123 15.39 -0.72 -13.93
C PHE A 123 14.16 -0.02 -13.35
N MET A 124 14.34 0.88 -12.38
CA MET A 124 13.23 1.54 -11.70
C MET A 124 12.19 2.15 -12.67
N ALA A 125 12.66 2.84 -13.71
CA ALA A 125 11.82 3.46 -14.73
C ALA A 125 11.72 2.63 -16.03
N GLY A 126 12.16 1.36 -16.01
CA GLY A 126 12.18 0.48 -17.17
C GLY A 126 10.77 0.05 -17.62
N LEU A 127 10.68 -0.36 -18.88
CA LEU A 127 9.46 -0.98 -19.40
C LEU A 127 9.30 -2.39 -18.81
N VAL A 128 8.04 -2.75 -18.55
CA VAL A 128 7.63 -4.10 -18.16
C VAL A 128 6.72 -4.63 -19.25
N GLU A 129 7.08 -5.76 -19.85
CA GLU A 129 6.27 -6.36 -20.90
C GLU A 129 4.92 -6.82 -20.33
N GLY A 130 3.83 -6.37 -20.92
CA GLY A 130 2.47 -6.74 -20.53
C GLY A 130 1.94 -6.03 -19.28
N ALA A 131 2.66 -5.09 -18.68
CA ALA A 131 2.20 -4.35 -17.52
C ALA A 131 2.67 -2.88 -17.50
N VAL A 132 1.94 -2.07 -16.75
CA VAL A 132 2.28 -0.67 -16.47
C VAL A 132 3.24 -0.59 -15.28
N ASN A 133 4.42 -0.02 -15.47
CA ASN A 133 5.33 0.32 -14.38
C ASN A 133 4.92 1.67 -13.79
N VAL A 134 4.31 1.66 -12.59
CA VAL A 134 3.82 2.88 -11.93
C VAL A 134 4.94 3.78 -11.37
N MET A 135 6.20 3.33 -11.43
CA MET A 135 7.38 4.12 -11.07
C MET A 135 8.08 4.74 -12.29
N SER A 136 7.44 4.70 -13.46
CA SER A 136 7.89 5.36 -14.68
C SER A 136 6.95 6.49 -15.09
N MET A 137 7.41 7.34 -16.02
CA MET A 137 6.54 8.33 -16.65
C MET A 137 5.37 7.65 -17.38
N PRO A 138 4.14 8.20 -17.34
CA PRO A 138 3.79 9.51 -16.77
C PRO A 138 3.35 9.45 -15.30
N TRP A 139 3.32 8.29 -14.62
CA TRP A 139 2.78 8.13 -13.28
C TRP A 139 3.75 8.51 -12.16
N PHE A 140 5.02 8.70 -12.46
CA PHE A 140 6.03 9.05 -11.47
C PHE A 140 6.85 10.26 -11.89
N SER A 141 6.88 11.27 -11.00
CA SER A 141 7.86 12.34 -10.99
C SER A 141 8.06 12.82 -9.56
N ARG A 142 9.19 13.45 -9.26
CA ARG A 142 9.51 13.90 -7.89
C ARG A 142 8.49 14.90 -7.34
N ASP A 143 7.94 15.75 -8.19
CA ASP A 143 6.98 16.80 -7.79
C ASP A 143 5.59 16.24 -7.50
N HIS A 144 5.26 15.09 -8.12
CA HIS A 144 3.96 14.43 -8.03
C HIS A 144 4.02 13.12 -7.22
N TYR A 145 4.97 13.01 -6.29
CA TYR A 145 5.13 11.80 -5.49
C TYR A 145 5.38 12.13 -4.03
N ARG A 146 4.62 11.47 -3.15
CA ARG A 146 4.82 11.48 -1.70
C ARG A 146 4.85 10.04 -1.19
N SER A 147 5.68 9.79 -0.19
CA SER A 147 5.85 8.46 0.39
C SER A 147 6.14 8.54 1.87
N ASP A 148 5.55 7.62 2.63
CA ASP A 148 5.75 7.38 4.06
C ASP A 148 6.92 6.43 4.37
N SER A 149 7.73 6.08 3.37
CA SER A 149 8.81 5.10 3.51
C SER A 149 9.69 5.34 4.75
N ASN A 150 9.93 4.29 5.53
CA ASN A 150 10.58 4.33 6.83
C ASN A 150 9.85 5.20 7.87
N GLN A 151 8.53 5.27 7.80
CA GLN A 151 7.68 6.07 8.70
C GLN A 151 8.10 7.55 8.72
N HIS A 152 8.45 8.06 7.54
CA HIS A 152 8.95 9.42 7.40
C HIS A 152 8.53 10.08 6.08
N TRP A 153 7.83 11.21 6.17
CA TRP A 153 7.53 12.07 5.04
C TRP A 153 8.71 12.97 4.71
N ARG A 154 9.46 12.66 3.66
CA ARG A 154 10.67 13.44 3.28
C ARG A 154 10.39 14.90 2.96
N ALA A 155 9.21 15.21 2.42
CA ALA A 155 8.77 16.56 2.08
C ALA A 155 7.80 17.16 3.12
N GLY A 156 7.64 16.50 4.29
CA GLY A 156 6.60 16.82 5.27
C GLY A 156 5.29 16.07 5.01
N CYS A 157 4.41 16.08 6.01
CA CYS A 157 3.10 15.46 5.90
C CYS A 157 2.26 16.14 4.82
N PRO A 158 1.72 15.42 3.83
CA PRO A 158 1.00 16.01 2.69
C PRO A 158 -0.40 16.55 3.03
N HIS A 159 -0.85 16.42 4.27
CA HIS A 159 -2.20 16.78 4.71
C HIS A 159 -2.63 18.20 4.28
N ALA A 160 -1.79 19.20 4.55
CA ALA A 160 -2.11 20.59 4.24
C ALA A 160 -2.12 20.84 2.72
N GLU A 161 -1.14 20.29 1.99
CA GLU A 161 -1.04 20.40 0.54
C GLU A 161 -2.23 19.71 -0.14
N LEU A 162 -2.65 18.52 0.35
CA LEU A 162 -3.84 17.82 -0.13
C LEU A 162 -5.10 18.65 0.11
N ALA A 163 -5.30 19.15 1.34
CA ALA A 163 -6.48 19.93 1.69
C ALA A 163 -6.60 21.26 0.89
N ALA A 164 -5.47 21.78 0.42
CA ALA A 164 -5.41 22.99 -0.40
C ALA A 164 -5.48 22.74 -1.91
N GLY A 165 -5.46 21.47 -2.37
CA GLY A 165 -5.46 21.12 -3.79
C GLY A 165 -4.19 21.56 -4.52
N GLU A 166 -3.02 21.53 -3.85
CA GLU A 166 -1.79 22.11 -4.40
C GLU A 166 -1.13 21.26 -5.50
N PHE A 167 -1.43 19.96 -5.57
CA PHE A 167 -0.88 19.10 -6.60
C PHE A 167 -1.75 19.10 -7.85
N GLU A 168 -1.15 19.25 -9.02
CA GLU A 168 -1.86 19.03 -10.28
C GLU A 168 -2.42 17.61 -10.33
N TRP A 169 -1.63 16.63 -9.96
CA TRP A 169 -1.98 15.25 -9.65
C TRP A 169 -0.94 14.69 -8.66
N LEU A 170 -1.26 13.59 -7.99
CA LEU A 170 -0.33 13.01 -7.01
C LEU A 170 -0.37 11.49 -7.04
N GLN A 171 0.79 10.84 -6.98
CA GLN A 171 0.93 9.46 -6.53
C GLN A 171 1.34 9.48 -5.05
N LEU A 172 0.44 9.00 -4.19
CA LEU A 172 0.67 8.89 -2.75
C LEU A 172 0.93 7.43 -2.41
N LEU A 173 2.17 7.13 -2.04
CA LEU A 173 2.58 5.82 -1.56
C LEU A 173 2.48 5.75 -0.05
N THR A 174 1.82 4.69 0.44
CA THR A 174 1.85 4.31 1.85
C THR A 174 2.13 2.82 2.01
N HIS A 175 2.65 2.45 3.20
CA HIS A 175 2.88 1.07 3.60
C HIS A 175 1.90 0.74 4.73
N PRO A 176 0.94 -0.19 4.54
CA PRO A 176 -0.17 -0.41 5.49
C PRO A 176 0.26 -0.65 6.93
N GLU A 177 1.34 -1.38 7.16
CA GLU A 177 1.85 -1.68 8.49
C GLU A 177 2.23 -0.44 9.30
N ILE A 178 2.66 0.64 8.64
CA ILE A 178 3.05 1.90 9.29
C ILE A 178 1.84 2.58 9.93
N TRP A 179 0.66 2.40 9.36
CA TRP A 179 -0.59 3.06 9.80
C TRP A 179 -1.41 2.22 10.77
N VAL A 180 -1.23 0.90 10.71
CA VAL A 180 -2.07 -0.07 11.42
C VAL A 180 -1.47 -0.47 12.76
N TYR A 181 -0.16 -0.63 12.82
CA TYR A 181 0.50 -1.04 14.05
C TYR A 181 1.07 0.16 14.82
N PRO A 182 0.95 0.18 16.16
CA PRO A 182 1.40 1.32 16.96
C PRO A 182 2.92 1.40 17.04
N GLY A 183 3.45 2.65 17.03
CA GLY A 183 4.87 2.93 17.24
C GLY A 183 5.22 4.34 16.81
N ASP A 184 6.07 5.02 17.59
CA ASP A 184 6.58 6.36 17.26
C ASP A 184 7.78 6.28 16.29
N THR A 185 8.34 5.09 16.13
CA THR A 185 9.46 4.79 15.24
C THR A 185 9.18 3.54 14.42
N MET A 186 9.78 3.44 13.22
CA MET A 186 9.67 2.25 12.37
C MET A 186 10.01 0.95 13.13
N ARG A 187 11.01 1.00 14.03
CA ARG A 187 11.39 -0.16 14.84
C ARG A 187 10.28 -0.60 15.78
N GLU A 188 9.62 0.34 16.47
CA GLU A 188 8.53 0.05 17.40
C GLU A 188 7.32 -0.50 16.65
N THR A 189 6.96 0.12 15.54
CA THR A 189 5.88 -0.32 14.67
C THR A 189 6.12 -1.75 14.15
N MET A 190 7.34 -2.06 13.71
CA MET A 190 7.70 -3.42 13.26
C MET A 190 7.66 -4.44 14.41
N LEU A 191 8.09 -4.07 15.61
CA LEU A 191 7.99 -4.95 16.77
C LEU A 191 6.52 -5.22 17.16
N ALA A 192 5.67 -4.20 17.13
CA ALA A 192 4.24 -4.36 17.38
C ALA A 192 3.57 -5.28 16.33
N MET A 193 3.93 -5.12 15.05
CA MET A 193 3.48 -6.01 13.99
C MET A 193 3.88 -7.46 14.25
N LEU A 194 5.18 -7.71 14.53
CA LEU A 194 5.68 -9.07 14.78
C LEU A 194 5.05 -9.71 16.02
N ASP A 195 4.75 -8.93 17.07
CA ASP A 195 4.03 -9.44 18.24
C ASP A 195 2.57 -9.81 17.90
N ALA A 196 1.89 -9.05 17.06
CA ALA A 196 0.55 -9.38 16.59
C ALA A 196 0.55 -10.64 15.72
N GLU A 197 1.46 -10.76 14.76
CA GLU A 197 1.60 -11.96 13.91
C GLU A 197 1.92 -13.21 14.73
N ARG A 198 2.80 -13.09 15.73
CA ARG A 198 3.06 -14.18 16.68
C ARG A 198 1.81 -14.61 17.43
N GLY A 199 0.94 -13.65 17.80
CA GLY A 199 -0.35 -13.94 18.42
C GLY A 199 -1.23 -14.80 17.51
N HIS A 200 -1.37 -14.40 16.26
CA HIS A 200 -2.12 -15.16 15.25
C HIS A 200 -1.55 -16.58 15.03
N ASP A 201 -0.22 -16.71 14.97
CA ASP A 201 0.41 -18.04 14.83
C ASP A 201 0.13 -18.94 16.03
N LEU A 202 0.15 -18.42 17.26
CA LEU A 202 -0.23 -19.18 18.44
C LEU A 202 -1.70 -19.62 18.41
N GLU A 203 -2.60 -18.79 17.93
CA GLU A 203 -4.01 -19.13 17.73
C GLU A 203 -4.19 -20.25 16.70
N ARG A 204 -3.44 -20.19 15.56
CA ARG A 204 -3.43 -21.25 14.54
C ARG A 204 -2.94 -22.58 15.10
N LEU A 205 -1.81 -22.55 15.84
CA LEU A 205 -1.26 -23.75 16.49
C LEU A 205 -2.26 -24.37 17.49
N ALA A 206 -2.98 -23.54 18.26
CA ALA A 206 -4.01 -24.01 19.16
C ALA A 206 -5.21 -24.61 18.42
N ALA A 207 -5.63 -24.01 17.29
CA ALA A 207 -6.68 -24.55 16.43
C ALA A 207 -6.30 -25.92 15.83
N ASP A 208 -5.01 -26.13 15.51
CA ASP A 208 -4.44 -27.40 15.06
C ASP A 208 -4.22 -28.42 16.20
N ARG A 209 -4.70 -28.09 17.42
CA ARG A 209 -4.59 -28.94 18.63
C ARG A 209 -3.16 -29.23 19.07
N ILE A 210 -2.24 -28.32 18.77
CA ILE A 210 -0.88 -28.37 19.29
C ILE A 210 -0.90 -27.91 20.74
N ASP A 211 -0.36 -28.74 21.65
CA ASP A 211 -0.24 -28.38 23.07
C ASP A 211 0.86 -27.35 23.26
N LEU A 212 0.51 -26.17 23.74
CA LEU A 212 1.42 -25.06 23.97
C LEU A 212 1.76 -24.85 25.46
N THR A 213 1.36 -25.81 26.34
CA THR A 213 1.64 -25.76 27.78
C THR A 213 2.97 -26.41 28.16
#